data_6a35d42119fe7a1c9a0655f35b88ff90
#
_entry.id   6a35d42119fe7a1c9a0655f35b88ff90
#
_cell.length_a   1.000
_cell.length_b   1.000
_cell.length_c   1.000
_cell.angle_alpha   90.00
_cell.angle_beta   90.00
_cell.angle_gamma   90.00
#
_symmetry.space_group_name_H-M   'P 1'
#
loop_
_entity.id
_entity.type
_entity.pdbx_description
1 polymer ?
#
loop_
_entity_poly.entity_id
_entity_poly.type
_entity_poly.pdbx_seq_one_letter_code
_entity_poly.pdbx_strand_id
1 'polypeptide(L)'
;MKINLIESFCNQYVGFVRVVAEDGSFGWGQLSTYNADITQQILHRQVAPWVLGREVSTPAMLDDTLDLVTEKEHKFPGSYLRRAMAGVDTAVWDLYGRQQDKPVAALLGGSAGQVRAYASSMKRDITPNDEAKRMCALRDKYGFDAFKVRAGAEVGRNQDEWPGRTEEIIPTMRRAMGDKASLLIDANSCYTPERAIEVGLLLQDHGFCHFEEPCPYWELEQTKQVTDYLDIDVTGGEQDCDLPTWRRMIDMRAVDIVQPDILYLGGICRTLRVVEMAAKSGLPVTPHCANLSMVTLFTMHLLRAIPNAGKYLEFSIEEADYYPWQYGLFVESPYAIDDGHAMVTDRPGWGVEIHPDWLAAAQYQKTAIADLPQL
;
A
#
# COMPACT_ATOMS: atom_id res chain seq x y z
N MET A 1 0.56 -6.26 27.82
CA MET A 1 -0.30 -7.11 26.96
C MET A 1 0.62 -8.07 26.20
N LYS A 2 0.46 -9.37 26.42
CA LYS A 2 1.25 -10.41 25.74
C LYS A 2 0.42 -11.10 24.68
N ILE A 3 1.06 -11.41 23.55
CA ILE A 3 0.41 -12.16 22.47
C ILE A 3 0.39 -13.64 22.82
N ASN A 4 -0.80 -14.25 22.85
CA ASN A 4 -1.01 -15.64 23.24
C ASN A 4 -1.28 -16.56 22.04
N LEU A 5 -1.91 -16.04 21.01
CA LEU A 5 -2.33 -16.81 19.84
C LEU A 5 -2.28 -15.95 18.58
N ILE A 6 -1.82 -16.53 17.49
CA ILE A 6 -1.90 -15.96 16.13
C ILE A 6 -2.71 -16.92 15.28
N GLU A 7 -3.76 -16.41 14.67
CA GLU A 7 -4.62 -17.12 13.73
C GLU A 7 -4.58 -16.43 12.38
N SER A 8 -4.70 -17.21 11.33
CA SER A 8 -4.78 -16.69 9.97
C SER A 8 -5.85 -17.39 9.16
N PHE A 9 -6.48 -16.65 8.28
CA PHE A 9 -7.56 -17.06 7.40
C PHE A 9 -7.18 -16.60 6.00
N CYS A 10 -6.83 -17.51 5.09
CA CYS A 10 -6.25 -17.17 3.81
C CYS A 10 -6.92 -17.88 2.64
N ASN A 11 -6.88 -17.22 1.50
CA ASN A 11 -6.90 -17.85 0.19
C ASN A 11 -5.64 -17.39 -0.57
N GLN A 12 -5.50 -17.70 -1.84
CA GLN A 12 -4.30 -17.28 -2.59
C GLN A 12 -4.15 -15.77 -2.76
N TYR A 13 -5.22 -14.99 -2.58
CA TYR A 13 -5.22 -13.54 -2.82
C TYR A 13 -5.15 -12.71 -1.55
N VAL A 14 -5.88 -13.09 -0.50
CA VAL A 14 -6.02 -12.34 0.75
C VAL A 14 -5.80 -13.24 1.94
N GLY A 15 -5.12 -12.73 2.96
CA GLY A 15 -4.96 -13.42 4.23
C GLY A 15 -5.19 -12.45 5.40
N PHE A 16 -6.26 -12.67 6.16
CA PHE A 16 -6.48 -11.95 7.41
C PHE A 16 -5.75 -12.63 8.57
N VAL A 17 -5.23 -11.83 9.47
CA VAL A 17 -4.53 -12.27 10.68
C VAL A 17 -5.31 -11.79 11.90
N ARG A 18 -5.58 -12.68 12.84
CA ARG A 18 -6.12 -12.34 14.15
C ARG A 18 -5.05 -12.58 15.21
N VAL A 19 -4.64 -11.53 15.89
CA VAL A 19 -3.76 -11.61 17.05
C VAL A 19 -4.62 -11.58 18.30
N VAL A 20 -4.44 -12.56 19.19
CA VAL A 20 -5.18 -12.67 20.46
C VAL A 20 -4.23 -12.50 21.63
N ALA A 21 -4.54 -11.58 22.53
CA ALA A 21 -3.79 -11.34 23.76
C ALA A 21 -4.15 -12.34 24.87
N GLU A 22 -3.36 -12.34 25.94
CA GLU A 22 -3.53 -13.23 27.11
C GLU A 22 -4.87 -13.04 27.85
N ASP A 23 -5.48 -11.86 27.76
CA ASP A 23 -6.79 -11.53 28.33
C ASP A 23 -7.98 -11.90 27.40
N GLY A 24 -7.70 -12.46 26.21
CA GLY A 24 -8.68 -12.84 25.22
C GLY A 24 -9.10 -11.70 24.28
N SER A 25 -8.64 -10.46 24.49
CA SER A 25 -8.83 -9.38 23.53
C SER A 25 -8.09 -9.66 22.22
N PHE A 26 -8.58 -9.15 21.11
CA PHE A 26 -8.00 -9.44 19.81
C PHE A 26 -8.11 -8.26 18.84
N GLY A 27 -7.23 -8.28 17.84
CA GLY A 27 -7.29 -7.36 16.70
C GLY A 27 -7.06 -8.07 15.38
N TRP A 28 -7.50 -7.43 14.31
CA TRP A 28 -7.41 -7.91 12.94
C TRP A 28 -6.38 -7.12 12.13
N GLY A 29 -5.58 -7.85 11.36
CA GLY A 29 -4.65 -7.32 10.38
C GLY A 29 -4.71 -8.12 9.09
N GLN A 30 -3.81 -7.82 8.16
CA GLN A 30 -3.78 -8.46 6.86
C GLN A 30 -2.35 -8.76 6.42
N LEU A 31 -2.14 -9.96 5.86
CA LEU A 31 -0.99 -10.29 5.03
C LEU A 31 -1.10 -9.55 3.69
N SER A 32 0.03 -9.37 3.00
CA SER A 32 -0.02 -8.81 1.66
C SER A 32 -0.90 -9.65 0.74
N THR A 33 -1.54 -8.98 -0.21
CA THR A 33 -2.29 -9.64 -1.29
C THR A 33 -1.37 -10.43 -2.21
N TYR A 34 -1.94 -11.41 -2.91
CA TYR A 34 -1.29 -12.40 -3.76
C TYR A 34 -0.28 -13.31 -3.03
N ASN A 35 -0.33 -14.58 -3.32
CA ASN A 35 0.43 -15.62 -2.62
C ASN A 35 0.27 -15.54 -1.08
N ALA A 36 -0.91 -15.14 -0.62
CA ALA A 36 -1.18 -14.99 0.80
C ALA A 36 -1.13 -16.34 1.53
N ASP A 37 -1.45 -17.44 0.85
CA ASP A 37 -1.29 -18.81 1.32
C ASP A 37 0.19 -19.19 1.58
N ILE A 38 1.12 -18.72 0.74
CA ILE A 38 2.57 -18.87 0.97
C ILE A 38 3.00 -17.99 2.15
N THR A 39 2.55 -16.73 2.17
CA THR A 39 2.85 -15.78 3.25
C THR A 39 2.32 -16.27 4.61
N GLN A 40 1.19 -16.98 4.62
CA GLN A 40 0.65 -17.66 5.81
C GLN A 40 1.65 -18.64 6.41
N GLN A 41 2.33 -19.43 5.58
CA GLN A 41 3.35 -20.38 6.06
C GLN A 41 4.54 -19.64 6.68
N ILE A 42 4.96 -18.53 6.09
CA ILE A 42 6.02 -17.67 6.65
C ILE A 42 5.58 -17.08 8.00
N LEU A 43 4.34 -16.60 8.09
CA LEU A 43 3.78 -16.09 9.35
C LEU A 43 3.92 -17.11 10.49
N HIS A 44 3.43 -18.32 10.27
CA HIS A 44 3.39 -19.34 11.33
C HIS A 44 4.75 -19.99 11.63
N ARG A 45 5.66 -20.05 10.65
CA ARG A 45 6.98 -20.70 10.81
C ARG A 45 8.12 -19.76 11.18
N GLN A 46 8.07 -18.50 10.71
CA GLN A 46 9.19 -17.57 10.88
C GLN A 46 8.83 -16.37 11.78
N VAL A 47 7.57 -15.92 11.81
CA VAL A 47 7.17 -14.75 12.59
C VAL A 47 6.60 -15.17 13.96
N ALA A 48 5.61 -16.03 13.98
CA ALA A 48 4.89 -16.43 15.19
C ALA A 48 5.82 -16.92 16.32
N PRO A 49 6.87 -17.74 16.09
CA PRO A 49 7.76 -18.20 17.16
C PRO A 49 8.48 -17.08 17.93
N TRP A 50 8.72 -15.95 17.29
CA TRP A 50 9.43 -14.82 17.90
C TRP A 50 8.51 -13.78 18.52
N VAL A 51 7.22 -13.79 18.14
CA VAL A 51 6.20 -12.82 18.57
C VAL A 51 5.38 -13.34 19.74
N LEU A 52 5.04 -14.64 19.74
CA LEU A 52 4.24 -15.26 20.80
C LEU A 52 4.93 -15.17 22.17
N GLY A 53 4.16 -14.79 23.19
CA GLY A 53 4.65 -14.58 24.56
C GLY A 53 5.35 -13.25 24.78
N ARG A 54 5.56 -12.44 23.75
CA ARG A 54 6.18 -11.12 23.87
C ARG A 54 5.19 -10.08 24.40
N GLU A 55 5.74 -9.18 25.19
CA GLU A 55 5.05 -7.98 25.64
C GLU A 55 5.00 -6.96 24.50
N VAL A 56 3.79 -6.53 24.13
CA VAL A 56 3.56 -5.54 23.08
C VAL A 56 2.54 -4.49 23.56
N SER A 57 2.67 -4.02 24.77
CA SER A 57 1.74 -3.04 25.35
C SER A 57 1.83 -1.64 24.76
N THR A 58 2.90 -1.35 24.03
CA THR A 58 3.13 -0.06 23.35
C THR A 58 3.63 -0.24 21.93
N PRO A 59 3.43 0.75 21.04
CA PRO A 59 4.00 0.72 19.70
C PRO A 59 5.52 0.47 19.66
N ALA A 60 6.27 1.03 20.60
CA ALA A 60 7.72 0.80 20.70
C ALA A 60 8.06 -0.67 20.98
N MET A 61 7.33 -1.31 21.91
CA MET A 61 7.53 -2.74 22.21
C MET A 61 7.14 -3.64 21.03
N LEU A 62 6.12 -3.24 20.25
CA LEU A 62 5.77 -3.92 19.01
C LEU A 62 6.91 -3.80 17.99
N ASP A 63 7.42 -2.60 17.78
CA ASP A 63 8.51 -2.32 16.85
C ASP A 63 9.79 -3.10 17.23
N ASP A 64 10.17 -3.11 18.50
CA ASP A 64 11.29 -3.93 19.03
C ASP A 64 11.07 -5.43 18.79
N THR A 65 9.83 -5.90 18.92
CA THR A 65 9.47 -7.31 18.68
C THR A 65 9.62 -7.66 17.20
N LEU A 66 9.22 -6.76 16.31
CA LEU A 66 9.36 -6.95 14.84
C LEU A 66 10.83 -6.84 14.39
N ASP A 67 11.62 -6.00 15.04
CA ASP A 67 13.07 -5.97 14.81
C ASP A 67 13.73 -7.30 15.25
N LEU A 68 13.31 -7.87 16.37
CA LEU A 68 13.77 -9.19 16.78
C LEU A 68 13.45 -10.27 15.74
N VAL A 69 12.25 -10.27 15.14
CA VAL A 69 11.93 -11.18 14.03
C VAL A 69 12.93 -11.01 12.90
N THR A 70 13.24 -9.77 12.52
CA THR A 70 14.22 -9.44 11.47
C THR A 70 15.62 -9.97 11.80
N GLU A 71 16.06 -9.83 13.05
CA GLU A 71 17.37 -10.33 13.51
C GLU A 71 17.44 -11.86 13.50
N LYS A 72 16.41 -12.52 13.98
CA LYS A 72 16.36 -13.99 14.07
C LYS A 72 16.28 -14.64 12.68
N GLU A 73 15.53 -14.04 11.78
CA GLU A 73 15.31 -14.53 10.42
C GLU A 73 16.27 -13.90 9.38
N HIS A 74 17.40 -13.34 9.82
CA HIS A 74 18.36 -12.63 8.97
C HIS A 74 18.93 -13.46 7.80
N LYS A 75 18.86 -14.78 7.85
CA LYS A 75 19.28 -15.68 6.76
C LYS A 75 18.23 -15.84 5.68
N PHE A 76 16.98 -15.48 5.97
CA PHE A 76 15.83 -15.59 5.08
C PHE A 76 15.10 -14.25 4.98
N PRO A 77 15.82 -13.15 4.66
CA PRO A 77 15.23 -11.83 4.53
C PRO A 77 14.35 -11.75 3.28
N GLY A 78 13.67 -10.64 3.12
CA GLY A 78 12.99 -10.29 1.89
C GLY A 78 11.49 -10.12 2.05
N SER A 79 10.81 -9.95 0.91
CA SER A 79 9.44 -9.45 0.88
C SER A 79 8.44 -10.36 1.58
N TYR A 80 8.55 -11.68 1.46
CA TYR A 80 7.63 -12.60 2.13
C TYR A 80 7.67 -12.49 3.66
N LEU A 81 8.87 -12.36 4.25
CA LEU A 81 9.00 -12.14 5.69
C LEU A 81 8.32 -10.83 6.10
N ARG A 82 8.55 -9.74 5.36
CA ARG A 82 7.95 -8.43 5.63
C ARG A 82 6.42 -8.47 5.51
N ARG A 83 5.91 -9.10 4.44
CA ARG A 83 4.47 -9.29 4.22
C ARG A 83 3.80 -10.10 5.35
N ALA A 84 4.51 -11.07 5.91
CA ALA A 84 4.05 -11.84 7.08
C ALA A 84 4.08 -11.01 8.38
N MET A 85 5.14 -10.22 8.59
CA MET A 85 5.24 -9.29 9.74
C MET A 85 4.12 -8.25 9.74
N ALA A 86 3.75 -7.74 8.56
CA ALA A 86 2.66 -6.77 8.40
C ALA A 86 1.33 -7.28 8.98
N GLY A 87 1.05 -8.57 8.84
CA GLY A 87 -0.15 -9.18 9.40
C GLY A 87 -0.23 -9.06 10.92
N VAL A 88 0.89 -9.27 11.61
CA VAL A 88 0.96 -9.11 13.08
C VAL A 88 0.93 -7.63 13.48
N ASP A 89 1.75 -6.81 12.84
CA ASP A 89 1.81 -5.37 13.11
C ASP A 89 0.42 -4.73 13.03
N THR A 90 -0.24 -4.88 11.90
CA THR A 90 -1.55 -4.28 11.66
C THR A 90 -2.64 -4.84 12.56
N ALA A 91 -2.56 -6.12 12.96
CA ALA A 91 -3.48 -6.72 13.93
C ALA A 91 -3.28 -6.14 15.34
N VAL A 92 -2.04 -5.89 15.75
CA VAL A 92 -1.76 -5.28 17.07
C VAL A 92 -2.20 -3.82 17.09
N TRP A 93 -2.07 -3.06 16.01
CA TRP A 93 -2.63 -1.71 15.92
C TRP A 93 -4.16 -1.68 16.04
N ASP A 94 -4.88 -2.64 15.43
CA ASP A 94 -6.31 -2.80 15.62
C ASP A 94 -6.64 -3.07 17.09
N LEU A 95 -5.90 -3.97 17.73
CA LEU A 95 -6.06 -4.32 19.13
C LEU A 95 -5.88 -3.10 20.05
N TYR A 96 -4.84 -2.28 19.83
CA TYR A 96 -4.67 -1.02 20.57
C TYR A 96 -5.87 -0.09 20.42
N GLY A 97 -6.38 0.06 19.18
CA GLY A 97 -7.54 0.89 18.91
C GLY A 97 -8.79 0.41 19.63
N ARG A 98 -9.05 -0.89 19.59
CA ARG A 98 -10.18 -1.52 20.28
C ARG A 98 -10.08 -1.38 21.79
N GLN A 99 -8.91 -1.60 22.38
CA GLN A 99 -8.68 -1.47 23.83
C GLN A 99 -8.82 -0.02 24.32
N GLN A 100 -8.48 0.96 23.50
CA GLN A 100 -8.55 2.38 23.85
C GLN A 100 -9.81 3.08 23.36
N ASP A 101 -10.71 2.35 22.68
CA ASP A 101 -11.91 2.91 22.07
C ASP A 101 -11.61 4.08 21.12
N LYS A 102 -10.59 3.89 20.25
CA LYS A 102 -10.09 4.92 19.32
C LYS A 102 -9.79 4.33 17.94
N PRO A 103 -10.03 5.08 16.84
CA PRO A 103 -9.52 4.70 15.53
C PRO A 103 -7.98 4.75 15.50
N VAL A 104 -7.36 3.89 14.70
CA VAL A 104 -5.89 3.85 14.59
C VAL A 104 -5.32 5.21 14.17
N ALA A 105 -6.00 5.96 13.31
CA ALA A 105 -5.58 7.33 12.95
C ALA A 105 -5.35 8.21 14.19
N ALA A 106 -6.21 8.12 15.21
CA ALA A 106 -6.05 8.87 16.46
C ALA A 106 -4.88 8.36 17.31
N LEU A 107 -4.61 7.05 17.31
CA LEU A 107 -3.45 6.48 17.99
C LEU A 107 -2.13 6.94 17.36
N LEU A 108 -2.14 7.17 16.05
CA LEU A 108 -1.00 7.71 15.28
C LEU A 108 -0.83 9.24 15.42
N GLY A 109 -1.69 9.91 16.20
CA GLY A 109 -1.64 11.36 16.43
C GLY A 109 -2.49 12.21 15.50
N GLY A 110 -3.27 11.57 14.63
CA GLY A 110 -4.20 12.23 13.71
C GLY A 110 -5.65 12.17 14.18
N SER A 111 -6.58 12.06 13.24
CA SER A 111 -8.04 11.99 13.54
C SER A 111 -8.79 11.32 12.39
N ALA A 112 -10.00 10.83 12.67
CA ALA A 112 -10.98 10.47 11.64
C ALA A 112 -11.26 11.66 10.70
N GLY A 113 -11.81 11.37 9.51
CA GLY A 113 -12.19 12.41 8.54
C GLY A 113 -11.85 12.07 7.10
N GLN A 114 -12.02 13.03 6.22
CA GLN A 114 -11.86 12.86 4.77
C GLN A 114 -10.39 12.76 4.35
N VAL A 115 -10.13 11.90 3.37
CA VAL A 115 -8.86 11.79 2.64
C VAL A 115 -9.16 11.96 1.16
N ARG A 116 -8.55 12.93 0.51
CA ARG A 116 -8.71 13.15 -0.93
C ARG A 116 -8.09 12.01 -1.71
N ALA A 117 -8.79 11.49 -2.71
CA ALA A 117 -8.37 10.33 -3.47
C ALA A 117 -8.13 10.64 -4.94
N TYR A 118 -7.22 9.90 -5.57
CA TYR A 118 -7.18 9.81 -7.02
C TYR A 118 -7.76 8.47 -7.50
N ALA A 119 -8.45 8.49 -8.64
CA ALA A 119 -8.94 7.28 -9.30
C ALA A 119 -7.75 6.55 -9.94
N SER A 120 -7.39 5.37 -9.42
CA SER A 120 -6.24 4.58 -9.89
C SER A 120 -6.67 3.43 -10.77
N SER A 121 -6.33 3.49 -12.07
CA SER A 121 -6.52 2.38 -13.00
C SER A 121 -5.34 1.42 -13.00
N MET A 122 -5.65 0.12 -13.08
CA MET A 122 -4.68 -0.95 -13.27
C MET A 122 -4.60 -1.43 -14.73
N LYS A 123 -5.55 -1.01 -15.58
CA LYS A 123 -5.74 -1.58 -16.94
C LYS A 123 -4.74 -1.03 -17.95
N ARG A 124 -4.10 -1.93 -18.68
CA ARG A 124 -3.28 -1.66 -19.86
C ARG A 124 -3.95 -2.13 -21.15
N ASP A 125 -4.76 -3.16 -21.06
CA ASP A 125 -5.53 -3.83 -22.12
C ASP A 125 -6.79 -3.07 -22.54
N ILE A 126 -6.92 -1.81 -22.16
CA ILE A 126 -8.00 -0.88 -22.50
C ILE A 126 -7.50 0.19 -23.49
N THR A 127 -8.32 0.54 -24.49
CA THR A 127 -7.94 1.61 -25.43
C THR A 127 -7.88 2.97 -24.73
N PRO A 128 -6.99 3.91 -25.13
CA PRO A 128 -6.93 5.25 -24.55
C PRO A 128 -8.26 5.99 -24.53
N ASN A 129 -9.07 5.84 -25.58
CA ASN A 129 -10.39 6.48 -25.66
C ASN A 129 -11.40 5.87 -24.69
N ASP A 130 -11.38 4.54 -24.47
CA ASP A 130 -12.31 3.89 -23.56
C ASP A 130 -11.89 4.14 -22.12
N GLU A 131 -10.59 4.18 -21.83
CA GLU A 131 -10.09 4.59 -20.52
C GLU A 131 -10.48 6.04 -20.19
N ALA A 132 -10.34 6.95 -21.14
CA ALA A 132 -10.77 8.33 -20.96
C ALA A 132 -12.29 8.46 -20.68
N LYS A 133 -13.13 7.69 -21.37
CA LYS A 133 -14.57 7.63 -21.10
C LYS A 133 -14.87 7.10 -19.70
N ARG A 134 -14.17 6.02 -19.30
CA ARG A 134 -14.29 5.43 -17.96
C ARG A 134 -13.95 6.47 -16.88
N MET A 135 -12.84 7.18 -17.04
CA MET A 135 -12.41 8.22 -16.10
C MET A 135 -13.39 9.40 -16.05
N CYS A 136 -13.96 9.83 -17.21
CA CYS A 136 -15.01 10.84 -17.22
C CYS A 136 -16.24 10.40 -16.42
N ALA A 137 -16.69 9.17 -16.61
CA ALA A 137 -17.84 8.64 -15.86
C ALA A 137 -17.59 8.60 -14.34
N LEU A 138 -16.36 8.23 -13.91
CA LEU A 138 -15.97 8.23 -12.50
C LEU A 138 -15.90 9.65 -11.94
N ARG A 139 -15.35 10.61 -12.69
CA ARG A 139 -15.37 12.02 -12.30
C ARG A 139 -16.80 12.50 -12.06
N ASP A 140 -17.69 12.27 -13.03
CA ASP A 140 -19.06 12.76 -13.00
C ASP A 140 -19.90 12.09 -11.90
N LYS A 141 -19.58 10.83 -11.54
CA LYS A 141 -20.30 10.05 -10.53
C LYS A 141 -19.79 10.30 -9.10
N TYR A 142 -18.48 10.38 -8.92
CA TYR A 142 -17.84 10.36 -7.61
C TYR A 142 -17.07 11.63 -7.25
N GLY A 143 -16.98 12.59 -8.17
CA GLY A 143 -16.29 13.87 -7.92
C GLY A 143 -14.76 13.79 -7.89
N PHE A 144 -14.14 12.73 -8.44
CA PHE A 144 -12.68 12.69 -8.54
C PHE A 144 -12.15 13.86 -9.38
N ASP A 145 -11.05 14.44 -8.95
CA ASP A 145 -10.32 15.50 -9.65
C ASP A 145 -8.87 15.13 -9.97
N ALA A 146 -8.48 13.90 -9.62
CA ALA A 146 -7.17 13.32 -9.92
C ALA A 146 -7.32 11.90 -10.44
N PHE A 147 -6.50 11.53 -11.44
CA PHE A 147 -6.63 10.28 -12.19
C PHE A 147 -5.26 9.71 -12.53
N LYS A 148 -5.02 8.44 -12.18
CA LYS A 148 -3.81 7.69 -12.56
C LYS A 148 -4.15 6.66 -13.63
N VAL A 149 -3.37 6.66 -14.72
CA VAL A 149 -3.43 5.67 -15.80
C VAL A 149 -2.10 4.96 -15.96
N ARG A 150 -2.07 3.89 -16.73
CA ARG A 150 -0.86 3.08 -16.93
C ARG A 150 -0.16 3.40 -18.24
N ALA A 151 1.18 3.38 -18.20
CA ALA A 151 2.07 3.39 -19.34
C ALA A 151 2.93 2.13 -19.36
N GLY A 152 3.54 1.82 -20.50
CA GLY A 152 4.40 0.66 -20.63
C GLY A 152 3.70 -0.67 -20.33
N ALA A 153 4.40 -1.77 -20.43
CA ALA A 153 3.85 -3.10 -20.12
C ALA A 153 4.86 -4.02 -19.42
N GLU A 154 6.11 -4.06 -19.88
CA GLU A 154 7.11 -4.99 -19.38
C GLU A 154 8.27 -4.29 -18.70
N VAL A 155 8.63 -4.78 -17.50
CA VAL A 155 9.70 -4.22 -16.66
C VAL A 155 11.03 -4.18 -17.41
N GLY A 156 11.64 -2.98 -17.52
CA GLY A 156 12.94 -2.75 -18.14
C GLY A 156 13.04 -3.03 -19.64
N ARG A 157 11.91 -3.19 -20.35
CA ARG A 157 11.89 -3.59 -21.74
C ARG A 157 11.55 -2.49 -22.73
N ASN A 158 11.13 -1.31 -22.27
CA ASN A 158 10.66 -0.20 -23.11
C ASN A 158 9.46 -0.58 -24.01
N GLN A 159 8.66 -1.55 -23.60
CA GLN A 159 7.56 -2.08 -24.40
C GLN A 159 6.22 -1.61 -23.85
N ASP A 160 5.35 -1.20 -24.74
CA ASP A 160 3.95 -0.94 -24.47
C ASP A 160 3.09 -2.19 -24.60
N GLU A 161 1.86 -2.15 -24.11
CA GLU A 161 0.84 -3.19 -24.33
C GLU A 161 0.59 -3.41 -25.84
N TRP A 162 0.61 -2.33 -26.61
CA TRP A 162 0.76 -2.32 -28.07
C TRP A 162 1.52 -1.07 -28.50
N PRO A 163 2.18 -1.08 -29.66
CA PRO A 163 3.01 0.04 -30.11
C PRO A 163 2.23 1.37 -30.15
N GLY A 164 2.76 2.39 -29.45
CA GLY A 164 2.24 3.75 -29.45
C GLY A 164 1.11 4.02 -28.45
N ARG A 165 0.74 3.04 -27.61
CA ARG A 165 -0.31 3.23 -26.60
C ARG A 165 0.02 4.35 -25.61
N THR A 166 1.25 4.42 -25.14
CA THR A 166 1.69 5.46 -24.18
C THR A 166 1.61 6.84 -24.82
N GLU A 167 2.05 7.02 -26.06
CA GLU A 167 1.97 8.28 -26.79
C GLU A 167 0.53 8.71 -27.08
N GLU A 168 -0.40 7.77 -27.20
CA GLU A 168 -1.81 8.06 -27.44
C GLU A 168 -2.58 8.37 -26.15
N ILE A 169 -2.33 7.64 -25.04
CA ILE A 169 -3.10 7.81 -23.80
C ILE A 169 -2.85 9.18 -23.15
N ILE A 170 -1.62 9.69 -23.19
CA ILE A 170 -1.23 10.95 -22.58
C ILE A 170 -2.06 12.13 -23.10
N PRO A 171 -2.05 12.45 -24.42
CA PRO A 171 -2.88 13.55 -24.95
C PRO A 171 -4.36 13.26 -24.87
N THR A 172 -4.78 11.99 -24.94
CA THR A 172 -6.19 11.60 -24.86
C THR A 172 -6.75 11.89 -23.47
N MET A 173 -6.01 11.52 -22.40
CA MET A 173 -6.42 11.81 -21.03
C MET A 173 -6.50 13.31 -20.77
N ARG A 174 -5.51 14.10 -21.15
CA ARG A 174 -5.53 15.56 -20.94
C ARG A 174 -6.72 16.21 -21.65
N ARG A 175 -6.97 15.83 -22.91
CA ARG A 175 -8.12 16.35 -23.68
C ARG A 175 -9.46 16.01 -23.03
N ALA A 176 -9.61 14.79 -22.50
CA ALA A 176 -10.86 14.32 -21.89
C ALA A 176 -11.11 14.93 -20.50
N MET A 177 -10.05 15.02 -19.69
CA MET A 177 -10.15 15.51 -18.31
C MET A 177 -10.14 17.05 -18.19
N GLY A 178 -9.65 17.75 -19.22
CA GLY A 178 -9.48 19.21 -19.20
C GLY A 178 -8.30 19.64 -18.34
N ASP A 179 -8.04 20.96 -18.28
CA ASP A 179 -6.80 21.52 -17.69
C ASP A 179 -6.78 21.49 -16.16
N LYS A 180 -7.93 21.32 -15.50
CA LYS A 180 -8.02 21.38 -14.04
C LYS A 180 -7.73 20.07 -13.33
N ALA A 181 -7.85 18.93 -14.04
CA ALA A 181 -7.63 17.62 -13.46
C ALA A 181 -6.12 17.37 -13.23
N SER A 182 -5.78 16.82 -12.08
CA SER A 182 -4.45 16.27 -11.82
C SER A 182 -4.33 14.92 -12.54
N LEU A 183 -3.37 14.80 -13.45
CA LEU A 183 -3.11 13.56 -14.16
C LEU A 183 -1.79 12.94 -13.69
N LEU A 184 -1.87 11.66 -13.41
CA LEU A 184 -0.80 10.81 -12.93
C LEU A 184 -0.62 9.64 -13.90
N ILE A 185 0.59 9.15 -14.05
CA ILE A 185 0.86 7.96 -14.84
C ILE A 185 1.84 7.05 -14.13
N ASP A 186 1.65 5.74 -14.31
CA ASP A 186 2.49 4.72 -13.71
C ASP A 186 3.01 3.78 -14.79
N ALA A 187 4.33 3.66 -14.87
CA ALA A 187 5.04 2.81 -15.82
C ALA A 187 5.43 1.44 -15.24
N ASN A 188 5.23 1.21 -13.95
CA ASN A 188 5.64 -0.01 -13.25
C ASN A 188 7.02 -0.54 -13.69
N SER A 189 8.03 0.32 -13.56
CA SER A 189 9.43 -0.05 -13.84
C SER A 189 9.74 -0.39 -15.29
N CYS A 190 8.98 0.14 -16.27
CA CYS A 190 9.06 -0.31 -17.67
C CYS A 190 10.29 0.17 -18.42
N TYR A 191 10.78 1.40 -18.17
CA TYR A 191 11.65 2.10 -19.10
C TYR A 191 13.13 2.11 -18.69
N THR A 192 14.01 2.26 -19.70
CA THR A 192 15.37 2.78 -19.49
C THR A 192 15.32 4.27 -19.19
N PRO A 193 16.36 4.89 -18.58
CA PRO A 193 16.34 6.32 -18.28
C PRO A 193 16.07 7.20 -19.50
N GLU A 194 16.68 6.89 -20.66
CA GLU A 194 16.50 7.66 -21.89
C GLU A 194 15.03 7.64 -22.33
N ARG A 195 14.41 6.45 -22.34
CA ARG A 195 13.00 6.32 -22.71
C ARG A 195 12.07 6.95 -21.68
N ALA A 196 12.37 6.81 -20.41
CA ALA A 196 11.63 7.46 -19.33
C ALA A 196 11.65 9.00 -19.46
N ILE A 197 12.80 9.59 -19.82
CA ILE A 197 12.91 11.02 -20.06
C ILE A 197 12.06 11.46 -21.26
N GLU A 198 12.09 10.71 -22.39
CA GLU A 198 11.24 11.01 -23.56
C GLU A 198 9.75 11.00 -23.19
N VAL A 199 9.30 9.96 -22.45
CA VAL A 199 7.91 9.88 -21.98
C VAL A 199 7.62 11.00 -20.98
N GLY A 200 8.53 11.29 -20.05
CA GLY A 200 8.40 12.36 -19.06
C GLY A 200 8.23 13.74 -19.67
N LEU A 201 9.00 14.06 -20.72
CA LEU A 201 8.84 15.31 -21.46
C LEU A 201 7.44 15.39 -22.11
N LEU A 202 6.96 14.30 -22.70
CA LEU A 202 5.61 14.24 -23.24
C LEU A 202 4.55 14.46 -22.15
N LEU A 203 4.77 13.91 -20.96
CA LEU A 203 3.90 14.13 -19.79
C LEU A 203 3.87 15.60 -19.37
N GLN A 204 5.04 16.27 -19.32
CA GLN A 204 5.16 17.70 -19.02
C GLN A 204 4.40 18.55 -20.05
N ASP A 205 4.58 18.28 -21.35
CA ASP A 205 3.90 18.98 -22.44
C ASP A 205 2.37 18.87 -22.36
N HIS A 206 1.86 17.80 -21.72
CA HIS A 206 0.43 17.56 -21.51
C HIS A 206 -0.03 17.83 -20.07
N GLY A 207 0.81 18.46 -19.24
CA GLY A 207 0.46 18.90 -17.89
C GLY A 207 0.18 17.78 -16.91
N PHE A 208 0.75 16.59 -17.09
CA PHE A 208 0.78 15.58 -16.05
C PHE A 208 1.67 16.08 -14.91
N CYS A 209 1.36 15.65 -13.68
CA CYS A 209 2.07 16.13 -12.49
C CYS A 209 2.82 15.03 -11.75
N HIS A 210 2.74 13.77 -12.20
CA HIS A 210 3.25 12.63 -11.45
C HIS A 210 3.61 11.48 -12.40
N PHE A 211 4.85 10.99 -12.30
CA PHE A 211 5.37 9.87 -13.07
C PHE A 211 5.91 8.79 -12.12
N GLU A 212 5.13 7.72 -11.96
CA GLU A 212 5.41 6.63 -11.02
C GLU A 212 6.24 5.54 -11.67
N GLU A 213 7.26 5.06 -10.93
CA GLU A 213 8.16 3.97 -11.30
C GLU A 213 8.62 3.98 -12.77
N PRO A 214 9.29 5.07 -13.24
CA PRO A 214 9.71 5.14 -14.65
C PRO A 214 10.71 4.06 -15.03
N CYS A 215 11.66 3.73 -14.13
CA CYS A 215 12.73 2.75 -14.35
C CYS A 215 12.55 1.54 -13.41
N PRO A 216 13.26 0.41 -13.67
CA PRO A 216 13.25 -0.74 -12.77
C PRO A 216 13.51 -0.31 -11.32
N TYR A 217 12.60 -0.65 -10.39
CA TYR A 217 12.60 -0.12 -9.03
C TYR A 217 13.92 -0.38 -8.26
N TRP A 218 14.66 -1.45 -8.60
CA TRP A 218 15.97 -1.75 -7.99
C TRP A 218 17.12 -0.92 -8.55
N GLU A 219 16.93 -0.18 -9.64
CA GLU A 219 17.92 0.69 -10.30
C GLU A 219 17.71 2.14 -9.86
N LEU A 220 17.99 2.43 -8.58
CA LEU A 220 17.76 3.76 -7.99
C LEU A 220 18.50 4.87 -8.72
N GLU A 221 19.72 4.61 -9.22
CA GLU A 221 20.51 5.55 -9.99
C GLU A 221 19.88 5.91 -11.33
N GLN A 222 19.17 4.96 -11.96
CA GLN A 222 18.41 5.21 -13.18
C GLN A 222 17.20 6.09 -12.92
N THR A 223 16.43 5.77 -11.87
CA THR A 223 15.31 6.61 -11.44
C THR A 223 15.78 8.02 -11.09
N LYS A 224 16.91 8.14 -10.38
CA LYS A 224 17.54 9.43 -10.06
C LYS A 224 17.86 10.27 -11.32
N GLN A 225 18.35 9.65 -12.37
CA GLN A 225 18.63 10.36 -13.64
C GLN A 225 17.35 10.98 -14.22
N VAL A 226 16.22 10.25 -14.15
CA VAL A 226 14.91 10.73 -14.60
C VAL A 226 14.41 11.87 -13.72
N THR A 227 14.51 11.72 -12.39
CA THR A 227 14.11 12.72 -11.41
C THR A 227 14.89 14.03 -11.57
N ASP A 228 16.21 13.94 -11.80
CA ASP A 228 17.05 15.12 -12.02
C ASP A 228 16.78 15.86 -13.32
N TYR A 229 16.16 15.20 -14.29
CA TYR A 229 15.93 15.78 -15.61
C TYR A 229 14.54 16.38 -15.77
N LEU A 230 13.53 15.83 -15.10
CA LEU A 230 12.13 16.23 -15.26
C LEU A 230 11.71 17.29 -14.24
N ASP A 231 10.76 18.13 -14.62
CA ASP A 231 10.13 19.14 -13.74
C ASP A 231 8.87 18.61 -13.04
N ILE A 232 8.34 17.43 -13.45
CA ILE A 232 7.20 16.77 -12.80
C ILE A 232 7.70 15.82 -11.70
N ASP A 233 6.88 15.58 -10.69
CA ASP A 233 7.23 14.67 -9.59
C ASP A 233 7.45 13.23 -10.11
N VAL A 234 8.65 12.70 -9.91
CA VAL A 234 8.95 11.27 -10.06
C VAL A 234 8.71 10.57 -8.74
N THR A 235 8.02 9.43 -8.77
CA THR A 235 7.57 8.74 -7.57
C THR A 235 7.87 7.26 -7.63
N GLY A 236 7.92 6.59 -6.47
CA GLY A 236 8.18 5.16 -6.42
C GLY A 236 8.50 4.63 -5.03
N GLY A 237 8.85 3.34 -4.99
CA GLY A 237 9.23 2.62 -3.78
C GLY A 237 8.22 1.58 -3.32
N GLU A 238 7.12 1.36 -4.03
CA GLU A 238 6.09 0.40 -3.62
C GLU A 238 6.64 -1.03 -3.39
N GLN A 239 7.63 -1.43 -4.19
CA GLN A 239 8.23 -2.76 -4.10
C GLN A 239 9.31 -2.87 -3.02
N ASP A 240 9.81 -1.75 -2.47
CA ASP A 240 10.91 -1.75 -1.54
C ASP A 240 10.47 -2.14 -0.12
N CYS A 241 11.00 -3.26 0.35
CA CYS A 241 10.69 -3.82 1.66
C CYS A 241 11.83 -3.67 2.69
N ASP A 242 12.93 -3.00 2.34
CA ASP A 242 14.13 -2.90 3.16
C ASP A 242 14.50 -1.46 3.53
N LEU A 243 14.59 -1.16 4.83
CA LEU A 243 14.86 0.19 5.33
C LEU A 243 16.19 0.79 4.85
N PRO A 244 17.30 0.06 4.71
CA PRO A 244 18.51 0.58 4.10
C PRO A 244 18.32 1.04 2.64
N THR A 245 17.51 0.36 1.84
CA THR A 245 17.17 0.80 0.48
C THR A 245 16.36 2.10 0.53
N TRP A 246 15.36 2.19 1.40
CA TRP A 246 14.60 3.43 1.62
C TRP A 246 15.48 4.61 2.01
N ARG A 247 16.43 4.40 2.91
CA ARG A 247 17.39 5.44 3.28
C ARG A 247 18.20 5.91 2.08
N ARG A 248 18.74 4.99 1.26
CA ARG A 248 19.49 5.36 0.05
C ARG A 248 18.63 6.11 -0.96
N MET A 249 17.41 5.65 -1.23
CA MET A 249 16.44 6.30 -2.13
C MET A 249 16.18 7.74 -1.69
N ILE A 250 15.96 7.97 -0.41
CA ILE A 250 15.65 9.28 0.18
C ILE A 250 16.92 10.16 0.19
N ASP A 251 18.06 9.64 0.65
CA ASP A 251 19.31 10.40 0.76
C ASP A 251 19.82 10.90 -0.61
N MET A 252 19.68 10.08 -1.64
CA MET A 252 20.05 10.46 -3.01
C MET A 252 18.95 11.23 -3.76
N ARG A 253 17.76 11.37 -3.17
CA ARG A 253 16.57 11.93 -3.83
C ARG A 253 16.31 11.25 -5.19
N ALA A 254 16.24 9.94 -5.17
CA ALA A 254 15.90 9.18 -6.36
C ALA A 254 14.44 9.43 -6.81
N VAL A 255 13.60 9.88 -5.88
CA VAL A 255 12.19 10.23 -6.12
C VAL A 255 11.84 11.53 -5.40
N ASP A 256 10.78 12.22 -5.86
CA ASP A 256 10.22 13.43 -5.24
C ASP A 256 9.12 13.10 -4.23
N ILE A 257 8.40 11.98 -4.43
CA ILE A 257 7.35 11.47 -3.54
C ILE A 257 7.65 10.00 -3.24
N VAL A 258 7.71 9.62 -1.98
CA VAL A 258 7.92 8.23 -1.58
C VAL A 258 6.59 7.49 -1.42
N GLN A 259 6.51 6.24 -1.93
CA GLN A 259 5.28 5.45 -2.02
C GLN A 259 5.40 4.08 -1.33
N PRO A 260 5.68 4.00 -0.01
CA PRO A 260 5.76 2.72 0.66
C PRO A 260 4.40 2.00 0.62
N ASP A 261 4.40 0.69 0.34
CA ASP A 261 3.25 -0.17 0.62
C ASP A 261 3.36 -0.71 2.05
N ILE A 262 2.35 -0.45 2.88
CA ILE A 262 2.34 -0.83 4.30
C ILE A 262 2.51 -2.33 4.48
N LEU A 263 1.89 -3.14 3.62
CA LEU A 263 1.97 -4.59 3.72
C LEU A 263 3.30 -5.15 3.18
N TYR A 264 3.86 -4.52 2.13
CA TYR A 264 5.13 -4.98 1.55
C TYR A 264 6.31 -4.62 2.44
N LEU A 265 6.24 -3.48 3.12
CA LEU A 265 7.31 -2.98 3.99
C LEU A 265 7.33 -3.67 5.37
N GLY A 266 6.21 -4.25 5.81
CA GLY A 266 6.16 -5.00 7.07
C GLY A 266 5.32 -4.36 8.18
N GLY A 267 4.34 -3.51 7.82
CA GLY A 267 3.36 -2.92 8.72
C GLY A 267 3.58 -1.43 9.01
N ILE A 268 2.76 -0.91 9.90
CA ILE A 268 2.74 0.51 10.31
C ILE A 268 4.05 0.93 10.95
N CYS A 269 4.61 0.14 11.89
CA CYS A 269 5.85 0.49 12.59
C CYS A 269 6.99 0.79 11.62
N ARG A 270 7.21 -0.08 10.65
CA ARG A 270 8.26 0.11 9.65
C ARG A 270 7.94 1.25 8.67
N THR A 271 6.66 1.43 8.31
CA THR A 271 6.23 2.54 7.46
C THR A 271 6.46 3.89 8.14
N LEU A 272 6.23 4.01 9.44
CA LEU A 272 6.52 5.22 10.21
C LEU A 272 8.01 5.58 10.19
N ARG A 273 8.92 4.59 10.17
CA ARG A 273 10.36 4.86 10.00
C ARG A 273 10.68 5.49 8.63
N VAL A 274 10.02 5.01 7.56
CA VAL A 274 10.15 5.63 6.21
C VAL A 274 9.55 7.04 6.21
N VAL A 275 8.36 7.22 6.80
CA VAL A 275 7.72 8.54 6.97
C VAL A 275 8.66 9.52 7.66
N GLU A 276 9.33 9.09 8.75
CA GLU A 276 10.28 9.95 9.48
C GLU A 276 11.52 10.30 8.64
N MET A 277 12.09 9.33 7.91
CA MET A 277 13.22 9.58 7.01
C MET A 277 12.83 10.57 5.91
N ALA A 278 11.67 10.37 5.28
CA ALA A 278 11.13 11.25 4.24
C ALA A 278 10.87 12.67 4.77
N ALA A 279 10.25 12.81 5.96
CA ALA A 279 9.99 14.09 6.59
C ALA A 279 11.27 14.89 6.85
N LYS A 280 12.32 14.25 7.36
CA LYS A 280 13.64 14.89 7.57
C LYS A 280 14.27 15.41 6.29
N SER A 281 13.96 14.80 5.16
CA SER A 281 14.42 15.20 3.82
C SER A 281 13.44 16.09 3.07
N GLY A 282 12.30 16.46 3.69
CA GLY A 282 11.27 17.30 3.09
C GLY A 282 10.50 16.62 1.97
N LEU A 283 10.44 15.27 1.96
CA LEU A 283 9.71 14.50 0.95
C LEU A 283 8.30 14.15 1.47
N PRO A 284 7.27 14.32 0.63
CA PRO A 284 5.93 13.81 0.92
C PRO A 284 5.85 12.29 0.79
N VAL A 285 4.85 11.72 1.49
CA VAL A 285 4.58 10.28 1.49
C VAL A 285 3.16 10.04 0.97
N THR A 286 3.05 9.32 -0.15
CA THR A 286 1.79 8.85 -0.73
C THR A 286 1.85 7.32 -0.82
N PRO A 287 1.44 6.58 0.22
CA PRO A 287 1.60 5.13 0.22
C PRO A 287 0.83 4.47 -0.91
N HIS A 288 1.43 3.43 -1.50
CA HIS A 288 0.81 2.56 -2.48
C HIS A 288 -0.31 1.72 -1.84
N CYS A 289 -1.46 1.59 -2.51
CA CYS A 289 -2.55 0.70 -2.12
C CYS A 289 -3.48 0.36 -3.28
N ALA A 290 -3.02 -0.47 -4.19
CA ALA A 290 -3.66 -0.72 -5.50
C ALA A 290 -4.95 -1.57 -5.46
N ASN A 291 -5.51 -1.91 -4.28
CA ASN A 291 -6.70 -2.75 -4.16
C ASN A 291 -7.53 -2.43 -2.92
N LEU A 292 -8.82 -2.75 -2.94
CA LEU A 292 -9.77 -2.47 -1.86
C LEU A 292 -9.82 -3.60 -0.81
N SER A 293 -8.65 -4.08 -0.37
CA SER A 293 -8.49 -4.87 0.85
C SER A 293 -8.09 -3.95 2.02
N MET A 294 -7.72 -4.49 3.19
CA MET A 294 -7.36 -3.64 4.33
C MET A 294 -6.16 -2.71 4.06
N VAL A 295 -5.35 -2.95 3.04
CA VAL A 295 -4.21 -2.06 2.72
C VAL A 295 -4.65 -0.61 2.44
N THR A 296 -5.75 -0.43 1.70
CA THR A 296 -6.31 0.91 1.47
C THR A 296 -6.81 1.54 2.77
N LEU A 297 -7.44 0.75 3.65
CA LEU A 297 -7.90 1.23 4.94
C LEU A 297 -6.72 1.65 5.83
N PHE A 298 -5.65 0.86 5.90
CA PHE A 298 -4.43 1.21 6.62
C PHE A 298 -3.82 2.52 6.11
N THR A 299 -3.76 2.66 4.79
CA THR A 299 -3.27 3.87 4.11
C THR A 299 -4.13 5.10 4.44
N MET A 300 -5.46 4.95 4.44
CA MET A 300 -6.38 6.02 4.84
C MET A 300 -6.08 6.52 6.26
N HIS A 301 -5.95 5.60 7.24
CA HIS A 301 -5.63 5.95 8.61
C HIS A 301 -4.25 6.61 8.75
N LEU A 302 -3.25 6.10 8.03
CA LEU A 302 -1.89 6.65 8.04
C LEU A 302 -1.86 8.09 7.48
N LEU A 303 -2.47 8.34 6.32
CA LEU A 303 -2.53 9.66 5.69
C LEU A 303 -3.24 10.71 6.56
N ARG A 304 -4.16 10.29 7.45
CA ARG A 304 -4.81 11.18 8.42
C ARG A 304 -3.92 11.57 9.60
N ALA A 305 -2.74 10.96 9.74
CA ALA A 305 -1.91 11.09 10.94
C ALA A 305 -0.50 11.62 10.66
N ILE A 306 0.10 11.32 9.52
CA ILE A 306 1.49 11.69 9.26
C ILE A 306 1.64 13.16 8.83
N PRO A 307 2.72 13.85 9.27
CA PRO A 307 2.88 15.29 9.03
C PRO A 307 3.24 15.64 7.58
N ASN A 308 3.85 14.72 6.86
CA ASN A 308 4.27 14.85 5.46
C ASN A 308 3.42 14.00 4.53
N ALA A 309 2.13 13.82 4.84
CA ALA A 309 1.18 13.17 3.95
C ALA A 309 1.19 13.82 2.57
N GLY A 310 1.23 13.00 1.52
CA GLY A 310 1.02 13.46 0.16
C GLY A 310 -0.42 13.92 -0.05
N LYS A 311 -0.66 14.49 -1.23
CA LYS A 311 -1.93 15.16 -1.53
C LYS A 311 -3.12 14.21 -1.66
N TYR A 312 -2.88 12.96 -2.01
CA TYR A 312 -3.93 12.01 -2.38
C TYR A 312 -3.73 10.64 -1.74
N LEU A 313 -4.84 9.95 -1.56
CA LEU A 313 -4.93 8.50 -1.38
C LEU A 313 -4.98 7.84 -2.75
N GLU A 314 -4.21 6.80 -2.99
CA GLU A 314 -4.46 5.89 -4.11
C GLU A 314 -5.77 5.14 -3.87
N PHE A 315 -6.69 5.22 -4.84
CA PHE A 315 -7.97 4.52 -4.74
C PHE A 315 -8.21 3.68 -5.98
N SER A 316 -8.12 2.36 -5.85
CA SER A 316 -8.38 1.44 -6.95
C SER A 316 -9.82 1.57 -7.43
N ILE A 317 -9.97 1.72 -8.75
CA ILE A 317 -11.27 1.80 -9.42
C ILE A 317 -11.64 0.50 -10.14
N GLU A 318 -10.88 -0.56 -9.86
CA GLU A 318 -11.10 -1.85 -10.53
C GLU A 318 -12.30 -2.57 -9.92
N GLU A 319 -13.10 -3.15 -10.81
CA GLU A 319 -14.30 -3.88 -10.46
C GLU A 319 -14.07 -5.42 -10.44
N ALA A 320 -15.14 -6.19 -10.33
CA ALA A 320 -15.07 -7.64 -10.20
C ALA A 320 -14.51 -8.36 -11.44
N ASP A 321 -14.49 -7.71 -12.59
CA ASP A 321 -13.86 -8.22 -13.82
C ASP A 321 -12.33 -8.27 -13.71
N TYR A 322 -11.74 -7.42 -12.87
CA TYR A 322 -10.29 -7.33 -12.67
C TYR A 322 -9.86 -7.89 -11.29
N TYR A 323 -10.54 -7.49 -10.22
CA TYR A 323 -10.27 -7.92 -8.84
C TYR A 323 -11.48 -8.62 -8.20
N PRO A 324 -11.91 -9.81 -8.69
CA PRO A 324 -13.07 -10.50 -8.12
C PRO A 324 -12.89 -10.87 -6.64
N TRP A 325 -11.66 -11.05 -6.17
CA TRP A 325 -11.32 -11.46 -4.82
C TRP A 325 -11.45 -10.35 -3.76
N GLN A 326 -11.57 -9.09 -4.16
CA GLN A 326 -11.72 -7.97 -3.21
C GLN A 326 -13.17 -7.74 -2.73
N TYR A 327 -14.12 -8.49 -3.28
CA TYR A 327 -15.53 -8.38 -2.90
C TYR A 327 -15.88 -9.37 -1.78
N GLY A 328 -16.81 -8.96 -0.91
CA GLY A 328 -17.29 -9.79 0.20
C GLY A 328 -16.28 -9.97 1.35
N LEU A 329 -15.22 -9.14 1.40
CA LEU A 329 -14.23 -9.18 2.47
C LEU A 329 -14.77 -8.66 3.80
N PHE A 330 -15.68 -7.69 3.76
CA PHE A 330 -16.20 -6.99 4.93
C PHE A 330 -17.72 -7.11 5.01
N VAL A 331 -18.26 -7.03 6.23
CA VAL A 331 -19.74 -6.99 6.47
C VAL A 331 -20.32 -5.74 5.80
N GLU A 332 -19.67 -4.60 6.00
CA GLU A 332 -19.95 -3.34 5.32
C GLU A 332 -18.67 -2.86 4.65
N SER A 333 -18.75 -2.49 3.38
CA SER A 333 -17.57 -1.93 2.68
C SER A 333 -17.16 -0.61 3.34
N PRO A 334 -15.87 -0.47 3.75
CA PRO A 334 -15.38 0.81 4.27
C PRO A 334 -15.06 1.82 3.16
N TYR A 335 -15.24 1.44 1.91
CA TYR A 335 -14.80 2.18 0.73
C TYR A 335 -15.99 2.82 0.04
N ALA A 336 -16.19 4.10 0.34
CA ALA A 336 -17.10 4.97 -0.38
C ALA A 336 -16.35 6.25 -0.77
N ILE A 337 -16.59 6.71 -2.00
CA ILE A 337 -16.07 8.00 -2.46
C ILE A 337 -17.23 8.98 -2.58
N ASP A 338 -17.07 10.12 -1.93
CA ASP A 338 -17.98 11.26 -1.98
C ASP A 338 -17.18 12.53 -2.28
N ASP A 339 -17.52 13.23 -3.35
CA ASP A 339 -16.83 14.43 -3.85
C ASP A 339 -15.29 14.24 -3.89
N GLY A 340 -14.82 13.10 -4.44
CA GLY A 340 -13.40 12.77 -4.57
C GLY A 340 -12.69 12.39 -3.27
N HIS A 341 -13.41 12.16 -2.17
CA HIS A 341 -12.84 11.84 -0.86
C HIS A 341 -13.32 10.49 -0.33
N ALA A 342 -12.39 9.73 0.25
CA ALA A 342 -12.69 8.59 1.12
C ALA A 342 -12.82 9.06 2.57
N MET A 343 -13.52 8.29 3.43
CA MET A 343 -13.78 8.65 4.81
C MET A 343 -13.16 7.65 5.79
N VAL A 344 -12.28 8.13 6.66
CA VAL A 344 -11.84 7.40 7.86
C VAL A 344 -12.87 7.62 8.96
N THR A 345 -13.47 6.54 9.46
CA THR A 345 -14.48 6.57 10.53
C THR A 345 -13.83 6.76 11.90
N ASP A 346 -14.63 7.10 12.89
CA ASP A 346 -14.23 7.21 14.31
C ASP A 346 -14.38 5.88 15.07
N ARG A 347 -14.81 4.80 14.39
CA ARG A 347 -14.91 3.45 15.00
C ARG A 347 -13.54 2.98 15.51
N PRO A 348 -13.51 2.23 16.65
CA PRO A 348 -12.28 1.71 17.23
C PRO A 348 -11.49 0.79 16.29
N GLY A 349 -10.18 0.80 16.41
CA GLY A 349 -9.29 0.01 15.58
C GLY A 349 -9.28 0.50 14.13
N TRP A 350 -9.35 -0.43 13.20
CA TRP A 350 -9.51 -0.12 11.77
C TRP A 350 -10.96 0.23 11.40
N GLY A 351 -11.92 0.06 12.31
CA GLY A 351 -13.31 0.43 12.11
C GLY A 351 -14.10 -0.50 11.18
N VAL A 352 -13.60 -1.71 10.91
CA VAL A 352 -14.24 -2.70 10.02
C VAL A 352 -14.50 -4.02 10.72
N GLU A 353 -15.43 -4.79 10.13
CA GLU A 353 -15.73 -6.17 10.51
C GLU A 353 -15.54 -7.06 9.26
N ILE A 354 -14.72 -8.11 9.40
CA ILE A 354 -14.45 -9.07 8.32
C ILE A 354 -15.69 -9.99 8.20
N HIS A 355 -16.09 -10.26 6.96
CA HIS A 355 -17.31 -11.03 6.68
C HIS A 355 -17.17 -12.47 7.21
N PRO A 356 -18.10 -12.96 8.05
CA PRO A 356 -18.03 -14.30 8.66
C PRO A 356 -17.99 -15.43 7.62
N ASP A 357 -18.76 -15.31 6.52
CA ASP A 357 -18.77 -16.32 5.47
C ASP A 357 -17.42 -16.38 4.73
N TRP A 358 -16.74 -15.23 4.56
CA TRP A 358 -15.40 -15.22 3.99
C TRP A 358 -14.42 -15.96 4.91
N LEU A 359 -14.45 -15.69 6.22
CA LEU A 359 -13.62 -16.39 7.21
C LEU A 359 -13.90 -17.90 7.23
N ALA A 360 -15.16 -18.30 7.13
CA ALA A 360 -15.55 -19.71 7.12
C ALA A 360 -15.07 -20.47 5.86
N ALA A 361 -14.93 -19.77 4.73
CA ALA A 361 -14.45 -20.34 3.46
C ALA A 361 -12.93 -20.37 3.33
N ALA A 362 -12.20 -19.59 4.16
CA ALA A 362 -10.77 -19.44 4.10
C ALA A 362 -10.02 -20.66 4.69
N GLN A 363 -8.79 -20.86 4.21
CA GLN A 363 -7.86 -21.80 4.85
C GLN A 363 -7.42 -21.24 6.20
N TYR A 364 -7.79 -21.97 7.25
CA TYR A 364 -7.48 -21.60 8.63
C TYR A 364 -6.18 -22.24 9.11
N GLN A 365 -5.34 -21.44 9.77
CA GLN A 365 -4.16 -21.93 10.50
C GLN A 365 -3.98 -21.13 11.81
N LYS A 366 -3.42 -21.76 12.84
CA LYS A 366 -3.10 -21.10 14.11
C LYS A 366 -1.77 -21.55 14.65
N THR A 367 -1.16 -20.70 15.48
CA THR A 367 -0.03 -21.02 16.34
C THR A 367 -0.25 -20.35 17.71
N ALA A 368 -0.20 -21.13 18.77
CA ALA A 368 -0.29 -20.67 20.16
C ALA A 368 1.05 -20.81 20.86
N ILE A 369 1.23 -20.14 22.01
CA ILE A 369 2.44 -20.31 22.85
C ILE A 369 2.67 -21.79 23.19
N ALA A 370 1.60 -22.53 23.46
CA ALA A 370 1.69 -23.96 23.81
C ALA A 370 2.22 -24.84 22.66
N ASP A 371 2.16 -24.37 21.41
CA ASP A 371 2.63 -25.10 20.24
C ASP A 371 4.12 -24.86 19.97
N LEU A 372 4.74 -23.90 20.66
CA LEU A 372 6.16 -23.59 20.48
C LEU A 372 7.04 -24.68 21.13
N PRO A 373 8.15 -25.08 20.46
CA PRO A 373 9.11 -25.96 21.10
C PRO A 373 9.66 -25.29 22.36
N GLN A 374 9.74 -26.05 23.46
CA GLN A 374 10.42 -25.59 24.67
C GLN A 374 11.92 -25.42 24.32
N LEU A 375 12.34 -24.15 24.14
CA LEU A 375 13.75 -23.79 23.91
C LEU A 375 14.57 -23.89 25.18
#